data_4300dd198423551902751938461d3bb0
#
_entry.id   4300dd198423551902751938461d3bb0
#
_cell.length_a   1.000
_cell.length_b   1.000
_cell.length_c   1.000
_cell.angle_alpha   90.00
_cell.angle_beta   90.00
_cell.angle_gamma   90.00
#
_symmetry.space_group_name_H-M   'P 1'
#
loop_
_entity.id
_entity.type
_entity.pdbx_description
1 polymer ?
#
loop_
_entity_poly.entity_id
_entity_poly.type
_entity_poly.pdbx_seq_one_letter_code
_entity_poly.pdbx_strand_id
1 'polypeptide(L)'
;MKKIFSTLLISLAFCSCGDFDEINLNPDTPTTVTPDFLATNVILKTTESITGKHFFDNSWLLKTSSCTEHMEWYLYNKFERSSFSRYGYLTDSKKMLELAVGSETLSEEEKNAYRALNLFIRSYAFYETTMEMGDIPCSEALKGEGDGIFSPKYDTQEEVFLTILNDLRESSRLFASAATFKGDPVYNGDPLLWRKNVNSFTLRVLNMLSKKQTVGSINVRDLFEQVA
;
A
#
# COMPACT_ATOMS: atom_id res chain seq x y z
N MET A 1 -7.56 -31.12 -62.09
CA MET A 1 -6.39 -30.47 -61.44
C MET A 1 -6.75 -29.28 -60.59
N LYS A 2 -7.54 -28.30 -61.08
CA LYS A 2 -7.92 -27.09 -60.24
C LYS A 2 -8.64 -27.40 -58.90
N LYS A 3 -9.52 -28.43 -58.88
CA LYS A 3 -10.26 -28.81 -57.63
C LYS A 3 -9.36 -29.48 -56.57
N ILE A 4 -8.36 -30.27 -56.99
CA ILE A 4 -7.41 -30.93 -56.09
C ILE A 4 -6.46 -29.89 -55.46
N PHE A 5 -6.06 -28.87 -56.22
CA PHE A 5 -5.21 -27.77 -55.73
C PHE A 5 -5.95 -26.90 -54.75
N SER A 6 -7.26 -26.65 -54.93
CA SER A 6 -8.10 -25.89 -54.00
C SER A 6 -8.33 -26.63 -52.66
N THR A 7 -8.49 -27.97 -52.70
CA THR A 7 -8.66 -28.78 -51.50
C THR A 7 -7.36 -28.90 -50.69
N LEU A 8 -6.21 -28.96 -51.37
CA LEU A 8 -4.90 -28.97 -50.73
C LEU A 8 -4.57 -27.63 -50.06
N LEU A 9 -5.00 -26.49 -50.65
CA LEU A 9 -4.78 -25.16 -50.07
C LEU A 9 -5.64 -24.94 -48.81
N ILE A 10 -6.84 -25.51 -48.79
CA ILE A 10 -7.75 -25.41 -47.63
C ILE A 10 -7.25 -26.29 -46.46
N SER A 11 -6.67 -27.47 -46.75
CA SER A 11 -6.12 -28.34 -45.68
C SER A 11 -4.85 -27.77 -45.00
N LEU A 12 -4.05 -26.98 -45.74
CA LEU A 12 -2.88 -26.29 -45.16
C LEU A 12 -3.26 -25.12 -44.21
N ALA A 13 -4.44 -24.53 -44.44
CA ALA A 13 -4.90 -23.42 -43.57
C ALA A 13 -5.35 -23.88 -42.16
N PHE A 14 -5.66 -25.17 -41.97
CA PHE A 14 -6.06 -25.72 -40.66
C PHE A 14 -4.89 -26.20 -39.79
N CYS A 15 -3.66 -26.24 -40.29
CA CYS A 15 -2.48 -26.67 -39.53
C CYS A 15 -1.75 -25.51 -38.84
N SER A 16 -2.23 -24.25 -38.98
CA SER A 16 -1.54 -23.06 -38.47
C SER A 16 -2.03 -22.58 -37.10
N CYS A 17 -2.91 -23.30 -36.40
CA CYS A 17 -3.50 -22.84 -35.12
C CYS A 17 -2.91 -23.53 -33.89
N GLY A 18 -1.71 -24.13 -33.96
CA GLY A 18 -1.14 -24.89 -32.83
C GLY A 18 -0.41 -24.08 -31.77
N ASP A 19 0.11 -22.90 -32.08
CA ASP A 19 1.11 -22.23 -31.22
C ASP A 19 0.70 -20.84 -30.70
N PHE A 20 -0.58 -20.46 -30.77
CA PHE A 20 -1.00 -19.16 -30.25
C PHE A 20 -0.84 -19.02 -28.74
N ASP A 21 -0.96 -20.09 -28.02
CA ASP A 21 -0.81 -20.07 -26.53
C ASP A 21 0.67 -19.91 -26.14
N GLU A 22 1.59 -20.47 -26.89
CA GLU A 22 3.04 -20.36 -26.65
C GLU A 22 3.59 -18.97 -27.07
N ILE A 23 3.06 -18.37 -28.15
CA ILE A 23 3.45 -17.04 -28.63
C ILE A 23 2.93 -15.93 -27.73
N ASN A 24 1.82 -16.14 -27.03
CA ASN A 24 1.24 -15.19 -26.08
C ASN A 24 1.84 -15.26 -24.68
N LEU A 25 2.66 -16.25 -24.38
CA LEU A 25 3.44 -16.29 -23.15
C LEU A 25 4.62 -15.31 -23.30
N ASN A 26 4.47 -14.12 -22.71
CA ASN A 26 5.60 -13.21 -22.61
C ASN A 26 6.60 -13.79 -21.60
N PRO A 27 7.80 -14.26 -22.03
CA PRO A 27 8.78 -14.88 -21.14
C PRO A 27 9.34 -13.88 -20.10
N ASP A 28 9.16 -12.57 -20.34
CA ASP A 28 9.65 -11.51 -19.45
C ASP A 28 8.63 -11.11 -18.38
N THR A 29 7.41 -11.66 -18.42
CA THR A 29 6.42 -11.43 -17.37
C THR A 29 6.28 -12.67 -16.49
N PRO A 30 6.42 -12.53 -15.16
CA PRO A 30 6.19 -13.63 -14.24
C PRO A 30 4.74 -14.13 -14.38
N THR A 31 4.58 -15.42 -14.66
CA THR A 31 3.27 -16.07 -14.81
C THR A 31 2.56 -16.28 -13.49
N THR A 32 3.28 -16.15 -12.39
CA THR A 32 2.76 -16.27 -11.02
C THR A 32 3.24 -15.10 -10.17
N VAL A 33 2.28 -14.42 -9.52
CA VAL A 33 2.57 -13.35 -8.56
C VAL A 33 2.77 -13.97 -7.20
N THR A 34 3.91 -13.68 -6.57
CA THR A 34 4.26 -14.13 -5.22
C THR A 34 4.13 -12.99 -4.20
N PRO A 35 3.98 -13.29 -2.89
CA PRO A 35 3.85 -12.26 -1.86
C PRO A 35 5.00 -11.27 -1.84
N ASP A 36 6.22 -11.71 -2.12
CA ASP A 36 7.44 -10.90 -2.11
C ASP A 36 7.47 -9.85 -3.23
N PHE A 37 6.96 -10.16 -4.43
CA PHE A 37 6.82 -9.16 -5.50
C PHE A 37 5.88 -8.01 -5.09
N LEU A 38 4.74 -8.37 -4.50
CA LEU A 38 3.79 -7.37 -4.02
C LEU A 38 4.33 -6.60 -2.82
N ALA A 39 5.05 -7.27 -1.90
CA ALA A 39 5.71 -6.61 -0.77
C ALA A 39 6.67 -5.51 -1.26
N THR A 40 7.52 -5.82 -2.25
CA THR A 40 8.44 -4.82 -2.83
C THR A 40 7.68 -3.61 -3.35
N ASN A 41 6.60 -3.82 -4.11
CA ASN A 41 5.82 -2.72 -4.68
C ASN A 41 5.18 -1.84 -3.59
N VAL A 42 4.48 -2.46 -2.62
CA VAL A 42 3.78 -1.68 -1.58
C VAL A 42 4.76 -0.96 -0.63
N ILE A 43 5.92 -1.55 -0.34
CA ILE A 43 6.96 -0.90 0.47
C ILE A 43 7.51 0.32 -0.28
N LEU A 44 7.87 0.18 -1.55
CA LEU A 44 8.39 1.29 -2.36
C LEU A 44 7.37 2.44 -2.43
N LYS A 45 6.08 2.14 -2.53
CA LYS A 45 5.02 3.16 -2.54
C LYS A 45 4.92 3.96 -1.23
N THR A 46 5.27 3.36 -0.08
CA THR A 46 5.31 4.07 1.20
C THR A 46 6.64 4.80 1.45
N THR A 47 7.70 4.42 0.72
CA THR A 47 9.02 5.05 0.84
C THR A 47 9.30 6.04 -0.28
N GLU A 48 8.38 6.24 -1.20
CA GLU A 48 8.47 7.21 -2.28
C GLU A 48 8.76 8.61 -1.70
N SER A 49 9.97 9.10 -1.89
CA SER A 49 10.36 10.40 -1.35
C SER A 49 9.86 11.52 -2.26
N ILE A 50 9.47 12.63 -1.64
CA ILE A 50 9.20 13.88 -2.36
C ILE A 50 10.52 14.35 -2.96
N THR A 51 10.67 14.16 -4.27
CA THR A 51 11.90 14.52 -5.01
C THR A 51 11.69 15.77 -5.86
N GLY A 52 12.78 16.39 -6.28
CA GLY A 52 12.73 17.56 -7.16
C GLY A 52 12.16 18.80 -6.47
N LYS A 53 11.32 19.54 -7.19
CA LYS A 53 10.79 20.83 -6.71
C LYS A 53 9.90 20.73 -5.48
N HIS A 54 9.21 19.62 -5.29
CA HIS A 54 8.37 19.36 -4.12
C HIS A 54 9.14 19.32 -2.79
N PHE A 55 10.45 19.13 -2.84
CA PHE A 55 11.28 19.25 -1.64
C PHE A 55 11.17 20.62 -0.96
N PHE A 56 10.90 21.67 -1.72
CA PHE A 56 10.79 23.04 -1.23
C PHE A 56 9.35 23.46 -0.84
N ASP A 57 8.33 22.63 -1.13
CA ASP A 57 6.92 23.01 -0.94
C ASP A 57 6.63 23.50 0.48
N ASN A 58 7.13 22.78 1.48
CA ASN A 58 6.96 23.17 2.88
C ASN A 58 7.62 24.52 3.20
N SER A 59 8.79 24.80 2.63
CA SER A 59 9.50 26.06 2.84
C SER A 59 8.78 27.23 2.21
N TRP A 60 8.13 27.01 1.07
CA TRP A 60 7.33 28.06 0.40
C TRP A 60 5.99 28.28 1.10
N LEU A 61 5.31 27.23 1.53
CA LEU A 61 4.07 27.34 2.30
C LEU A 61 4.28 28.09 3.62
N LEU A 62 5.40 27.80 4.30
CA LEU A 62 5.77 28.47 5.55
C LEU A 62 6.41 29.84 5.33
N LYS A 63 6.61 30.29 4.07
CA LYS A 63 7.27 31.53 3.71
C LYS A 63 8.69 31.70 4.27
N THR A 64 9.37 30.57 4.52
CA THR A 64 10.76 30.56 5.00
C THR A 64 11.79 30.69 3.88
N SER A 65 11.37 30.46 2.63
CA SER A 65 12.13 30.71 1.42
C SER A 65 11.28 31.39 0.37
N SER A 66 11.89 32.16 -0.55
CA SER A 66 11.22 32.76 -1.69
C SER A 66 11.79 32.20 -2.98
N CYS A 67 10.94 32.07 -4.00
CA CYS A 67 11.36 31.72 -5.34
C CYS A 67 11.50 32.98 -6.18
N THR A 68 12.64 33.13 -6.87
CA THR A 68 12.94 34.27 -7.75
C THR A 68 12.56 34.01 -9.21
N GLU A 69 12.21 32.77 -9.55
CA GLU A 69 11.77 32.39 -10.88
C GLU A 69 10.24 32.41 -11.00
N HIS A 70 9.72 32.60 -12.21
CA HIS A 70 8.28 32.53 -12.50
C HIS A 70 7.77 31.07 -12.26
N MET A 71 7.30 30.82 -11.06
CA MET A 71 6.73 29.53 -10.70
C MET A 71 5.22 29.68 -10.49
N GLU A 72 4.46 29.67 -11.57
CA GLU A 72 2.98 29.65 -11.55
C GLU A 72 2.43 28.46 -10.76
N TRP A 73 3.21 27.40 -10.57
CA TRP A 73 2.88 26.16 -9.89
C TRP A 73 2.88 26.29 -8.35
N TYR A 74 3.59 27.29 -7.81
CA TYR A 74 3.79 27.51 -6.37
C TYR A 74 3.07 28.73 -5.83
N LEU A 75 2.09 29.22 -6.57
CA LEU A 75 1.21 30.25 -6.06
C LEU A 75 0.42 29.70 -4.88
N TYR A 76 0.46 30.39 -3.75
CA TYR A 76 -0.09 30.03 -2.43
C TYR A 76 -1.55 29.56 -2.42
N ASN A 77 -2.25 29.66 -3.50
CA ASN A 77 -3.68 29.37 -3.67
C ASN A 77 -3.96 28.25 -4.69
N LYS A 78 -2.94 27.62 -5.25
CA LYS A 78 -3.10 26.45 -6.14
C LYS A 78 -2.87 25.14 -5.37
N PHE A 79 -3.69 24.90 -4.35
CA PHE A 79 -3.78 23.56 -3.77
C PHE A 79 -4.57 22.65 -4.71
N GLU A 80 -3.94 21.60 -5.19
CA GLU A 80 -4.64 20.56 -5.93
C GLU A 80 -5.57 19.81 -5.00
N ARG A 81 -6.65 19.26 -5.57
CA ARG A 81 -7.54 18.38 -4.81
C ARG A 81 -6.80 17.09 -4.45
N SER A 82 -6.85 16.71 -3.20
CA SER A 82 -6.40 15.38 -2.76
C SER A 82 -7.20 14.28 -3.43
N SER A 83 -6.59 13.13 -3.62
CA SER A 83 -7.18 11.98 -4.29
C SER A 83 -7.03 10.71 -3.46
N PHE A 84 -7.86 9.70 -3.76
CA PHE A 84 -7.75 8.37 -3.17
C PHE A 84 -6.69 7.48 -3.84
N SER A 85 -5.67 8.06 -4.47
CA SER A 85 -4.61 7.31 -5.18
C SER A 85 -3.91 6.28 -4.29
N ARG A 86 -3.80 6.58 -2.98
CA ARG A 86 -3.20 5.66 -1.99
C ARG A 86 -3.98 4.37 -1.80
N TYR A 87 -5.27 4.34 -2.15
CA TYR A 87 -6.07 3.11 -2.10
C TYR A 87 -5.65 2.09 -3.17
N GLY A 88 -5.01 2.54 -4.26
CA GLY A 88 -4.51 1.65 -5.30
C GLY A 88 -3.52 0.62 -4.76
N TYR A 89 -2.53 1.04 -3.98
CA TYR A 89 -1.56 0.09 -3.43
C TYR A 89 -2.08 -0.69 -2.22
N LEU A 90 -3.21 -0.28 -1.61
CA LEU A 90 -3.88 -1.11 -0.61
C LEU A 90 -4.49 -2.38 -1.21
N THR A 91 -4.91 -2.33 -2.49
CA THR A 91 -5.36 -3.53 -3.21
C THR A 91 -4.21 -4.52 -3.36
N ASP A 92 -3.03 -4.04 -3.73
CA ASP A 92 -1.82 -4.87 -3.82
C ASP A 92 -1.43 -5.43 -2.45
N SER A 93 -1.53 -4.63 -1.40
CA SER A 93 -1.25 -5.06 -0.02
C SER A 93 -2.22 -6.13 0.47
N LYS A 94 -3.52 -6.00 0.14
CA LYS A 94 -4.52 -7.03 0.41
C LYS A 94 -4.20 -8.32 -0.33
N LYS A 95 -3.85 -8.23 -1.62
CA LYS A 95 -3.48 -9.40 -2.42
C LYS A 95 -2.21 -10.06 -1.94
N MET A 96 -1.19 -9.30 -1.55
CA MET A 96 0.02 -9.79 -0.89
C MET A 96 -0.33 -10.64 0.34
N LEU A 97 -1.22 -10.12 1.20
CA LEU A 97 -1.66 -10.84 2.40
C LEU A 97 -2.39 -12.14 2.06
N GLU A 98 -3.32 -12.11 1.10
CA GLU A 98 -4.04 -13.32 0.66
C GLU A 98 -3.09 -14.40 0.17
N LEU A 99 -2.12 -14.04 -0.67
CA LEU A 99 -1.12 -14.98 -1.19
C LEU A 99 -0.20 -15.51 -0.09
N ALA A 100 0.23 -14.65 0.85
CA ALA A 100 1.07 -15.08 1.96
C ALA A 100 0.35 -16.05 2.89
N VAL A 101 -0.89 -15.74 3.27
CA VAL A 101 -1.69 -16.58 4.16
C VAL A 101 -2.04 -17.91 3.50
N GLY A 102 -2.36 -17.89 2.20
CA GLY A 102 -2.66 -19.09 1.41
C GLY A 102 -1.44 -19.94 1.02
N SER A 103 -0.23 -19.47 1.29
CA SER A 103 0.99 -20.21 0.95
C SER A 103 1.19 -21.43 1.86
N GLU A 104 1.46 -22.58 1.25
CA GLU A 104 1.85 -23.81 1.94
C GLU A 104 3.35 -23.87 2.27
N THR A 105 4.15 -22.99 1.65
CA THR A 105 5.62 -22.98 1.79
C THR A 105 6.14 -21.99 2.82
N LEU A 106 5.35 -20.99 3.21
CA LEU A 106 5.73 -20.02 4.23
C LEU A 106 5.40 -20.54 5.63
N SER A 107 6.32 -20.37 6.58
CA SER A 107 6.07 -20.61 8.00
C SER A 107 5.06 -19.59 8.56
N GLU A 108 4.45 -19.89 9.70
CA GLU A 108 3.51 -18.95 10.35
C GLU A 108 4.22 -17.67 10.80
N GLU A 109 5.49 -17.74 11.16
CA GLU A 109 6.32 -16.59 11.51
C GLU A 109 6.58 -15.69 10.29
N GLU A 110 6.83 -16.25 9.10
CA GLU A 110 6.93 -15.51 7.85
C GLU A 110 5.57 -14.90 7.45
N LYS A 111 4.48 -15.64 7.59
CA LYS A 111 3.12 -15.13 7.36
C LYS A 111 2.78 -13.97 8.30
N ASN A 112 3.25 -14.03 9.56
CA ASN A 112 3.08 -12.94 10.51
C ASN A 112 3.79 -11.67 10.06
N ALA A 113 4.95 -11.77 9.39
CA ALA A 113 5.62 -10.61 8.82
C ALA A 113 4.76 -9.92 7.74
N TYR A 114 4.18 -10.69 6.81
CA TYR A 114 3.29 -10.13 5.78
C TYR A 114 1.97 -9.60 6.35
N ARG A 115 1.41 -10.23 7.40
CA ARG A 115 0.26 -9.70 8.14
C ARG A 115 0.59 -8.35 8.78
N ALA A 116 1.73 -8.26 9.44
CA ALA A 116 2.20 -7.05 10.09
C ALA A 116 2.47 -5.92 9.06
N LEU A 117 3.11 -6.27 7.95
CA LEU A 117 3.38 -5.34 6.86
C LEU A 117 2.07 -4.79 6.26
N ASN A 118 1.08 -5.65 6.01
CA ASN A 118 -0.23 -5.21 5.51
C ASN A 118 -0.90 -4.20 6.44
N LEU A 119 -0.88 -4.46 7.75
CA LEU A 119 -1.45 -3.53 8.75
C LEU A 119 -0.71 -2.19 8.77
N PHE A 120 0.61 -2.21 8.66
CA PHE A 120 1.42 -1.00 8.59
C PHE A 120 1.11 -0.19 7.32
N ILE A 121 1.12 -0.82 6.14
CA ILE A 121 0.82 -0.18 4.84
C ILE A 121 -0.58 0.45 4.86
N ARG A 122 -1.56 -0.26 5.41
CA ARG A 122 -2.93 0.23 5.55
C ARG A 122 -3.00 1.45 6.47
N SER A 123 -2.37 1.37 7.62
CA SER A 123 -2.30 2.48 8.58
C SER A 123 -1.65 3.71 7.97
N TYR A 124 -0.56 3.52 7.23
CA TYR A 124 0.15 4.61 6.55
C TYR A 124 -0.73 5.29 5.51
N ALA A 125 -1.38 4.52 4.63
CA ALA A 125 -2.26 5.05 3.60
C ALA A 125 -3.45 5.80 4.19
N PHE A 126 -4.11 5.25 5.20
CA PHE A 126 -5.23 5.92 5.87
C PHE A 126 -4.78 7.19 6.60
N TYR A 127 -3.62 7.17 7.27
CA TYR A 127 -3.08 8.34 7.93
C TYR A 127 -2.84 9.49 6.93
N GLU A 128 -2.09 9.24 5.87
CA GLU A 128 -1.80 10.27 4.87
C GLU A 128 -3.08 10.79 4.19
N THR A 129 -4.06 9.91 3.93
CA THR A 129 -5.32 10.30 3.29
C THR A 129 -6.22 11.10 4.25
N THR A 130 -6.38 10.66 5.51
CA THR A 130 -7.23 11.37 6.47
C THR A 130 -6.64 12.71 6.90
N MET A 131 -5.30 12.85 6.90
CA MET A 131 -4.65 14.13 7.15
C MET A 131 -4.94 15.16 6.06
N GLU A 132 -5.15 14.74 4.83
CA GLU A 132 -5.47 15.61 3.70
C GLU A 132 -6.98 15.88 3.56
N MET A 133 -7.84 14.89 3.87
CA MET A 133 -9.26 14.91 3.54
C MET A 133 -10.19 14.98 4.76
N GLY A 134 -9.73 14.60 5.94
CA GLY A 134 -10.60 14.41 7.12
C GLY A 134 -11.27 13.03 7.10
N ASP A 135 -12.59 13.00 7.02
CA ASP A 135 -13.36 11.74 6.95
C ASP A 135 -13.09 11.01 5.63
N ILE A 136 -12.88 9.70 5.70
CA ILE A 136 -12.54 8.85 4.54
C ILE A 136 -13.20 7.46 4.66
N PRO A 137 -13.40 6.73 3.54
CA PRO A 137 -13.76 5.33 3.60
C PRO A 137 -12.63 4.52 4.24
N CYS A 138 -12.89 3.88 5.38
CA CYS A 138 -11.92 3.07 6.13
C CYS A 138 -12.47 1.67 6.44
N SER A 139 -13.56 1.58 7.19
CA SER A 139 -14.14 0.31 7.65
C SER A 139 -14.71 -0.55 6.51
N GLU A 140 -15.16 0.08 5.45
CA GLU A 140 -15.68 -0.58 4.25
C GLU A 140 -14.75 -0.48 3.04
N ALA A 141 -13.54 0.04 3.23
CA ALA A 141 -12.56 0.14 2.16
C ALA A 141 -12.20 -1.25 1.58
N LEU A 142 -12.00 -1.32 0.26
CA LEU A 142 -11.60 -2.54 -0.48
C LEU A 142 -12.57 -3.73 -0.37
N LYS A 143 -13.84 -3.48 -0.08
CA LYS A 143 -14.88 -4.52 0.02
C LYS A 143 -15.75 -4.66 -1.24
N GLY A 144 -15.38 -3.97 -2.34
CA GLY A 144 -16.14 -4.05 -3.58
C GLY A 144 -16.17 -5.44 -4.20
N GLU A 145 -15.00 -6.07 -4.32
CA GLU A 145 -14.85 -7.35 -5.01
C GLU A 145 -15.41 -8.54 -4.20
N GLY A 146 -15.18 -8.56 -2.89
CA GLY A 146 -15.63 -9.66 -2.02
C GLY A 146 -17.04 -9.51 -1.50
N ASP A 147 -17.37 -8.31 -1.01
CA ASP A 147 -18.63 -8.04 -0.28
C ASP A 147 -19.65 -7.25 -1.12
N GLY A 148 -19.30 -6.86 -2.35
CA GLY A 148 -20.19 -6.09 -3.25
C GLY A 148 -20.41 -4.63 -2.81
N ILE A 149 -19.55 -4.08 -1.94
CA ILE A 149 -19.66 -2.70 -1.44
C ILE A 149 -18.91 -1.76 -2.37
N PHE A 150 -19.57 -1.25 -3.40
CA PHE A 150 -18.97 -0.32 -4.38
C PHE A 150 -19.12 1.16 -3.98
N SER A 151 -19.91 1.45 -2.95
CA SER A 151 -20.11 2.78 -2.39
C SER A 151 -19.86 2.74 -0.89
N PRO A 152 -18.60 2.64 -0.45
CA PRO A 152 -18.28 2.55 0.96
C PRO A 152 -18.66 3.84 1.70
N LYS A 153 -19.11 3.72 2.94
CA LYS A 153 -19.36 4.88 3.81
C LYS A 153 -18.07 5.59 4.16
N TYR A 154 -18.20 6.88 4.45
CA TYR A 154 -17.12 7.64 5.07
C TYR A 154 -17.18 7.44 6.59
N ASP A 155 -16.08 6.98 7.16
CA ASP A 155 -15.90 6.94 8.60
C ASP A 155 -15.37 8.29 9.07
N THR A 156 -15.72 8.69 10.28
CA THR A 156 -15.21 9.93 10.87
C THR A 156 -13.69 9.85 11.06
N GLN A 157 -13.01 10.98 10.99
CA GLN A 157 -11.55 11.03 11.18
C GLN A 157 -11.13 10.38 12.53
N GLU A 158 -11.95 10.48 13.56
CA GLU A 158 -11.68 9.84 14.86
C GLU A 158 -11.73 8.30 14.75
N GLU A 159 -12.72 7.75 14.05
CA GLU A 159 -12.83 6.30 13.79
C GLU A 159 -11.67 5.79 12.92
N VAL A 160 -11.22 6.60 11.96
CA VAL A 160 -10.05 6.30 11.15
C VAL A 160 -8.79 6.25 12.01
N PHE A 161 -8.56 7.23 12.89
CA PHE A 161 -7.41 7.22 13.80
C PHE A 161 -7.45 6.06 14.79
N LEU A 162 -8.64 5.71 15.30
CA LEU A 162 -8.81 4.52 16.14
C LEU A 162 -8.38 3.24 15.41
N THR A 163 -8.78 3.11 14.15
CA THR A 163 -8.39 1.97 13.29
C THR A 163 -6.87 1.96 13.08
N ILE A 164 -6.27 3.09 12.73
CA ILE A 164 -4.82 3.24 12.53
C ILE A 164 -4.04 2.80 13.79
N LEU A 165 -4.42 3.30 14.96
CA LEU A 165 -3.71 2.97 16.20
C LEU A 165 -3.84 1.49 16.57
N ASN A 166 -5.01 0.88 16.36
CA ASN A 166 -5.19 -0.55 16.57
C ASN A 166 -4.36 -1.39 15.61
N ASP A 167 -4.34 -1.03 14.32
CA ASP A 167 -3.56 -1.70 13.29
C ASP A 167 -2.05 -1.62 13.59
N LEU A 168 -1.55 -0.46 14.00
CA LEU A 168 -0.15 -0.28 14.34
C LEU A 168 0.26 -1.08 15.58
N ARG A 169 -0.59 -1.15 16.62
CA ARG A 169 -0.35 -2.00 17.78
C ARG A 169 -0.25 -3.47 17.40
N GLU A 170 -1.19 -3.95 16.60
CA GLU A 170 -1.20 -5.34 16.13
C GLU A 170 -0.02 -5.61 15.20
N SER A 171 0.33 -4.69 14.30
CA SER A 171 1.52 -4.78 13.45
C SER A 171 2.80 -4.93 14.27
N SER A 172 2.98 -4.08 15.30
CA SER A 172 4.14 -4.17 16.20
C SER A 172 4.18 -5.49 16.96
N ARG A 173 3.02 -5.99 17.41
CA ARG A 173 2.91 -7.28 18.09
C ARG A 173 3.28 -8.45 17.16
N LEU A 174 2.80 -8.44 15.94
CA LEU A 174 3.08 -9.48 14.95
C LEU A 174 4.56 -9.50 14.55
N PHE A 175 5.17 -8.31 14.32
CA PHE A 175 6.60 -8.24 14.04
C PHE A 175 7.47 -8.73 15.20
N ALA A 176 6.99 -8.68 16.45
CA ALA A 176 7.74 -9.23 17.59
C ALA A 176 7.91 -10.76 17.54
N SER A 177 7.01 -11.46 16.83
CA SER A 177 7.03 -12.92 16.65
C SER A 177 7.24 -13.36 15.21
N ALA A 178 7.58 -12.43 14.31
CA ALA A 178 7.77 -12.73 12.91
C ALA A 178 9.18 -13.21 12.60
N ALA A 179 9.32 -14.00 11.54
CA ALA A 179 10.58 -14.32 10.90
C ALA A 179 10.94 -13.33 9.79
N THR A 180 12.17 -13.39 9.32
CA THR A 180 12.61 -12.64 8.14
C THR A 180 11.79 -13.03 6.93
N PHE A 181 11.36 -12.05 6.14
CA PHE A 181 10.53 -12.24 4.94
C PHE A 181 11.19 -11.68 3.69
N LYS A 182 10.77 -12.15 2.52
CA LYS A 182 11.31 -11.72 1.22
C LYS A 182 10.55 -10.51 0.68
N GLY A 183 11.19 -9.81 -0.27
CA GLY A 183 10.56 -8.70 -0.99
C GLY A 183 10.66 -7.34 -0.30
N ASP A 184 11.50 -7.22 0.72
CA ASP A 184 11.75 -5.95 1.41
C ASP A 184 13.08 -5.30 0.96
N PRO A 185 13.00 -4.18 0.19
CA PRO A 185 14.20 -3.48 -0.27
C PRO A 185 14.79 -2.51 0.78
N VAL A 186 14.13 -2.30 1.93
CA VAL A 186 14.52 -1.28 2.93
C VAL A 186 15.31 -1.88 4.08
N TYR A 187 14.79 -2.93 4.69
CA TYR A 187 15.39 -3.58 5.87
C TYR A 187 15.76 -5.04 5.63
N ASN A 188 15.75 -5.51 4.36
CA ASN A 188 16.02 -6.90 3.98
C ASN A 188 15.15 -7.92 4.72
N GLY A 189 13.92 -7.56 5.02
CA GLY A 189 12.95 -8.41 5.70
C GLY A 189 13.17 -8.58 7.20
N ASP A 190 14.02 -7.76 7.83
CA ASP A 190 14.27 -7.82 9.27
C ASP A 190 13.05 -7.34 10.07
N PRO A 191 12.36 -8.24 10.80
CA PRO A 191 11.16 -7.89 11.55
C PRO A 191 11.42 -6.95 12.72
N LEU A 192 12.63 -6.97 13.29
CA LEU A 192 13.00 -6.06 14.38
C LEU A 192 13.09 -4.62 13.89
N LEU A 193 13.69 -4.40 12.72
CA LEU A 193 13.78 -3.07 12.11
C LEU A 193 12.40 -2.57 11.68
N TRP A 194 11.58 -3.46 11.13
CA TRP A 194 10.18 -3.13 10.82
C TRP A 194 9.38 -2.76 12.07
N ARG A 195 9.53 -3.51 13.16
CA ARG A 195 8.88 -3.18 14.43
C ARG A 195 9.29 -1.79 14.94
N LYS A 196 10.57 -1.43 14.84
CA LYS A 196 11.06 -0.09 15.20
C LYS A 196 10.42 0.98 14.30
N ASN A 197 10.30 0.72 12.99
CA ASN A 197 9.63 1.63 12.05
C ASN A 197 8.16 1.82 12.42
N VAL A 198 7.42 0.73 12.68
CA VAL A 198 6.02 0.77 13.11
C VAL A 198 5.86 1.59 14.39
N ASN A 199 6.71 1.37 15.39
CA ASN A 199 6.67 2.11 16.65
C ASN A 199 6.98 3.60 16.43
N SER A 200 7.98 3.93 15.63
CA SER A 200 8.31 5.32 15.29
C SER A 200 7.16 6.03 14.57
N PHE A 201 6.49 5.32 13.67
CA PHE A 201 5.29 5.87 13.00
C PHE A 201 4.12 6.01 13.97
N THR A 202 3.93 5.07 14.91
CA THR A 202 2.93 5.18 15.98
C THR A 202 3.16 6.42 16.81
N LEU A 203 4.40 6.72 17.21
CA LEU A 203 4.74 7.93 17.95
C LEU A 203 4.46 9.20 17.13
N ARG A 204 4.71 9.19 15.81
CA ARG A 204 4.33 10.29 14.91
C ARG A 204 2.83 10.54 14.93
N VAL A 205 2.02 9.49 14.81
CA VAL A 205 0.54 9.58 14.85
C VAL A 205 0.07 10.12 16.19
N LEU A 206 0.60 9.59 17.31
CA LEU A 206 0.23 10.03 18.66
C LEU A 206 0.65 11.48 18.93
N ASN A 207 1.78 11.93 18.38
CA ASN A 207 2.19 13.33 18.48
C ASN A 207 1.20 14.27 17.77
N MET A 208 0.67 13.88 16.60
CA MET A 208 -0.39 14.63 15.93
C MET A 208 -1.68 14.71 16.77
N LEU A 209 -1.95 13.66 17.55
CA LEU A 209 -3.11 13.56 18.45
C LEU A 209 -2.85 14.15 19.86
N SER A 210 -1.71 14.80 20.09
CA SER A 210 -1.25 15.24 21.42
C SER A 210 -2.22 16.19 22.17
N LYS A 211 -3.12 16.87 21.45
CA LYS A 211 -4.17 17.71 22.04
C LYS A 211 -5.43 16.93 22.45
N LYS A 212 -5.55 15.66 22.05
CA LYS A 212 -6.65 14.78 22.43
C LYS A 212 -6.27 13.98 23.66
N GLN A 213 -7.21 13.82 24.59
CA GLN A 213 -7.00 12.91 25.74
C GLN A 213 -7.20 11.46 25.32
N THR A 214 -8.25 11.22 24.53
CA THR A 214 -8.60 9.89 24.01
C THR A 214 -8.95 9.95 22.53
N VAL A 215 -8.77 8.82 21.85
CA VAL A 215 -9.31 8.52 20.53
C VAL A 215 -10.08 7.20 20.67
N GLY A 216 -11.41 7.29 20.63
CA GLY A 216 -12.26 6.17 21.02
C GLY A 216 -11.91 5.66 22.44
N SER A 217 -11.53 4.39 22.54
CA SER A 217 -11.13 3.74 23.82
C SER A 217 -9.64 3.91 24.15
N ILE A 218 -8.84 4.55 23.31
CA ILE A 218 -7.39 4.65 23.49
C ILE A 218 -7.04 5.96 24.17
N ASN A 219 -6.36 5.89 25.34
CA ASN A 219 -5.70 7.04 25.94
C ASN A 219 -4.41 7.35 25.16
N VAL A 220 -4.32 8.56 24.62
CA VAL A 220 -3.21 8.97 23.73
C VAL A 220 -1.88 9.02 24.47
N ARG A 221 -1.88 9.58 25.68
CA ARG A 221 -0.67 9.71 26.49
C ARG A 221 -0.16 8.35 26.98
N ASP A 222 -1.05 7.51 27.49
CA ASP A 222 -0.67 6.20 28.01
C ASP A 222 -0.07 5.33 26.90
N LEU A 223 -0.68 5.37 25.70
CA LEU A 223 -0.13 4.64 24.55
C LEU A 223 1.22 5.22 24.09
N PHE A 224 1.39 6.55 24.14
CA PHE A 224 2.67 7.17 23.81
C PHE A 224 3.78 6.69 24.76
N GLU A 225 3.52 6.69 26.08
CA GLU A 225 4.47 6.23 27.10
C GLU A 225 4.79 4.72 26.98
N GLN A 226 3.86 3.90 26.47
CA GLN A 226 4.09 2.47 26.23
C GLN A 226 4.95 2.20 25.00
N VAL A 227 4.89 3.05 23.99
CA VAL A 227 5.58 2.85 22.70
C VAL A 227 6.95 3.51 22.68
N ALA A 228 7.17 4.61 23.43
CA ALA A 228 8.43 5.35 23.52
C ALA A 228 9.51 4.55 24.25
#